data_7a9739e803aea4f5ae81ee5d5f10176c
#
_entry.id   7a9739e803aea4f5ae81ee5d5f10176c
#
_cell.length_a   1.000
_cell.length_b   1.000
_cell.length_c   1.000
_cell.angle_alpha   90.00
_cell.angle_beta   90.00
_cell.angle_gamma   90.00
#
_symmetry.space_group_name_H-M   'P 1'
#
loop_
_entity.id
_entity.type
_entity.pdbx_description
1 polymer ?
#
loop_
_entity_poly.entity_id
_entity_poly.type
_entity_poly.pdbx_seq_one_letter_code
_entity_poly.pdbx_strand_id
1 'polypeptide(L)'
;MNNYIYLTLRNKIIFFYLIVLLNSFLTRAQTVFEYAPPIHIKSVQFFGSNKYGSFPIVELGEKITLIFDDLRGEETDFYYKIKHFNFDWTPSSLFQNEFIEGLDNLRIENYRTSFNTLQNYTNYRLEIPNENIELKVSGNYLLEIYNVYDELVFSRKFCVYENISNVQASVFR
;
A
#
# COMPACT_ATOMS: atom_id res chain seq x y z
N MET A 1 -26.51 -12.77 -56.34
CA MET A 1 -25.16 -12.27 -55.96
C MET A 1 -25.18 -11.28 -54.79
N ASN A 2 -26.20 -10.42 -54.66
CA ASN A 2 -26.26 -9.44 -53.56
C ASN A 2 -26.50 -10.03 -52.16
N ASN A 3 -27.27 -11.10 -52.02
CA ASN A 3 -27.60 -11.66 -50.68
C ASN A 3 -26.39 -12.24 -49.93
N TYR A 4 -25.42 -12.80 -50.64
CA TYR A 4 -24.18 -13.32 -50.01
C TYR A 4 -23.29 -12.20 -49.46
N ILE A 5 -23.22 -11.08 -50.14
CA ILE A 5 -22.42 -9.91 -49.70
C ILE A 5 -23.03 -9.32 -48.45
N TYR A 6 -24.34 -9.18 -48.37
CA TYR A 6 -25.04 -8.67 -47.17
C TYR A 6 -24.88 -9.61 -45.95
N LEU A 7 -24.92 -10.94 -46.20
CA LEU A 7 -24.75 -11.92 -45.10
C LEU A 7 -23.33 -11.90 -44.52
N THR A 8 -22.31 -11.79 -45.36
CA THR A 8 -20.90 -11.70 -44.93
C THR A 8 -20.61 -10.39 -44.26
N LEU A 9 -21.17 -9.27 -44.69
CA LEU A 9 -20.99 -7.96 -44.04
C LEU A 9 -21.66 -7.93 -42.68
N ARG A 10 -22.87 -8.45 -42.55
CA ARG A 10 -23.62 -8.56 -41.29
C ARG A 10 -22.87 -9.41 -40.29
N ASN A 11 -22.31 -10.53 -40.67
CA ASN A 11 -21.54 -11.41 -39.78
C ASN A 11 -20.23 -10.73 -39.30
N LYS A 12 -19.56 -9.98 -40.18
CA LYS A 12 -18.37 -9.18 -39.78
C LYS A 12 -18.70 -8.10 -38.79
N ILE A 13 -19.83 -7.40 -38.95
CA ILE A 13 -20.30 -6.36 -38.02
C ILE A 13 -20.66 -6.99 -36.67
N ILE A 14 -21.38 -8.13 -36.66
CA ILE A 14 -21.71 -8.84 -35.41
C ILE A 14 -20.44 -9.30 -34.70
N PHE A 15 -19.45 -9.83 -35.42
CA PHE A 15 -18.18 -10.26 -34.88
C PHE A 15 -17.38 -9.09 -34.28
N PHE A 16 -17.40 -7.94 -34.95
CA PHE A 16 -16.76 -6.70 -34.42
C PHE A 16 -17.41 -6.23 -33.12
N TYR A 17 -18.75 -6.21 -33.06
CA TYR A 17 -19.47 -5.88 -31.83
C TYR A 17 -19.21 -6.88 -30.71
N LEU A 18 -19.10 -8.15 -31.01
CA LEU A 18 -18.76 -9.20 -30.05
C LEU A 18 -17.35 -8.99 -29.46
N ILE A 19 -16.37 -8.64 -30.30
CA ILE A 19 -15.01 -8.31 -29.85
C ILE A 19 -15.01 -7.06 -28.96
N VAL A 20 -15.73 -6.01 -29.31
CA VAL A 20 -15.84 -4.78 -28.49
C VAL A 20 -16.51 -5.09 -27.16
N LEU A 21 -17.56 -5.91 -27.14
CA LEU A 21 -18.24 -6.35 -25.92
C LEU A 21 -17.32 -7.21 -25.04
N LEU A 22 -16.52 -8.08 -25.62
CA LEU A 22 -15.57 -8.93 -24.90
C LEU A 22 -14.47 -8.10 -24.20
N ASN A 23 -14.00 -7.01 -24.82
CA ASN A 23 -13.00 -6.12 -24.26
C ASN A 23 -13.52 -5.32 -23.05
N SER A 24 -14.83 -5.00 -22.99
CA SER A 24 -15.40 -4.29 -21.84
C SER A 24 -15.44 -5.11 -20.54
N PHE A 25 -15.37 -6.44 -20.62
CA PHE A 25 -15.27 -7.31 -19.43
C PHE A 25 -13.86 -7.48 -18.89
N LEU A 26 -12.83 -7.01 -19.59
CA LEU A 26 -11.42 -7.16 -19.18
C LEU A 26 -10.91 -5.99 -18.30
N THR A 27 -11.67 -4.91 -18.15
CA THR A 27 -11.33 -3.82 -17.26
C THR A 27 -11.67 -4.20 -15.81
N ARG A 28 -10.77 -4.93 -15.14
CA ARG A 28 -10.82 -5.09 -13.69
C ARG A 28 -10.14 -3.87 -13.08
N ALA A 29 -10.87 -3.13 -12.27
CA ALA A 29 -10.27 -2.22 -11.32
C ALA A 29 -9.41 -3.07 -10.37
N GLN A 30 -8.10 -2.96 -10.44
CA GLN A 30 -7.18 -3.62 -9.51
C GLN A 30 -7.25 -2.83 -8.19
N THR A 31 -8.12 -3.26 -7.29
CA THR A 31 -8.09 -2.79 -5.91
C THR A 31 -6.87 -3.40 -5.24
N VAL A 32 -6.03 -2.56 -4.66
CA VAL A 32 -4.87 -3.00 -3.89
C VAL A 32 -5.33 -3.60 -2.58
N PHE A 33 -4.92 -4.84 -2.33
CA PHE A 33 -5.18 -5.53 -1.07
C PHE A 33 -3.91 -5.54 -0.22
N GLU A 34 -4.09 -5.50 1.11
CA GLU A 34 -2.99 -5.78 2.03
C GLU A 34 -2.61 -7.25 1.93
N TYR A 35 -1.31 -7.50 1.89
CA TYR A 35 -0.78 -8.84 1.98
C TYR A 35 -0.67 -9.24 3.45
N ALA A 36 -1.30 -10.37 3.80
CA ALA A 36 -1.31 -10.86 5.17
C ALA A 36 0.09 -11.37 5.60
N PRO A 37 0.49 -11.13 6.86
CA PRO A 37 1.77 -11.61 7.35
C PRO A 37 1.78 -13.15 7.44
N PRO A 38 2.92 -13.81 7.16
CA PRO A 38 3.08 -15.24 7.33
C PRO A 38 3.01 -15.64 8.80
N ILE A 39 2.87 -16.94 9.06
CA ILE A 39 2.60 -17.49 10.40
C ILE A 39 3.65 -17.12 11.46
N HIS A 40 4.90 -16.92 11.06
CA HIS A 40 6.00 -16.55 11.96
C HIS A 40 6.06 -15.05 12.27
N ILE A 41 5.38 -14.20 11.51
CA ILE A 41 5.26 -12.77 11.81
C ILE A 41 4.01 -12.55 12.66
N LYS A 42 4.19 -11.97 13.84
CA LYS A 42 3.14 -11.75 14.85
C LYS A 42 3.14 -10.31 15.36
N SER A 43 2.16 -10.00 16.18
CA SER A 43 2.03 -8.71 16.90
C SER A 43 2.14 -7.50 15.97
N VAL A 44 1.69 -7.62 14.71
CA VAL A 44 1.80 -6.53 13.74
C VAL A 44 0.91 -5.38 14.18
N GLN A 45 1.51 -4.27 14.58
CA GLN A 45 0.86 -3.02 14.95
C GLN A 45 1.31 -1.92 13.97
N PHE A 46 0.35 -1.19 13.43
CA PHE A 46 0.63 -0.08 12.53
C PHE A 46 -0.27 1.10 12.90
N PHE A 47 0.32 2.18 13.37
CA PHE A 47 -0.43 3.32 13.95
C PHE A 47 0.32 4.63 13.73
N GLY A 48 -0.46 5.72 13.64
CA GLY A 48 0.05 7.09 13.64
C GLY A 48 0.18 7.66 15.05
N SER A 49 0.33 8.98 15.17
CA SER A 49 0.35 9.71 16.42
C SER A 49 -0.91 9.47 17.27
N ASN A 50 -2.04 9.17 16.62
CA ASN A 50 -3.30 8.85 17.28
C ASN A 50 -3.45 7.32 17.46
N LYS A 51 -2.99 6.78 18.58
CA LYS A 51 -2.97 5.33 18.89
C LYS A 51 -4.33 4.65 18.97
N TYR A 52 -5.43 5.41 18.94
CA TYR A 52 -6.79 4.89 19.14
C TYR A 52 -7.56 4.63 17.86
N GLY A 53 -6.97 4.91 16.70
CA GLY A 53 -7.58 4.64 15.41
C GLY A 53 -7.34 3.19 14.96
N SER A 54 -8.39 2.55 14.43
CA SER A 54 -8.29 1.20 13.83
C SER A 54 -7.58 1.20 12.46
N PHE A 55 -7.39 2.38 11.87
CA PHE A 55 -6.72 2.58 10.58
C PHE A 55 -5.70 3.71 10.71
N PRO A 56 -4.45 3.52 10.23
CA PRO A 56 -3.40 4.51 10.36
C PRO A 56 -3.63 5.69 9.40
N ILE A 57 -4.12 6.79 9.95
CA ILE A 57 -4.29 8.07 9.25
C ILE A 57 -3.43 9.08 9.99
N VAL A 58 -2.55 9.78 9.26
CA VAL A 58 -1.61 10.76 9.82
C VAL A 58 -1.61 12.05 9.01
N GLU A 59 -1.31 13.17 9.66
CA GLU A 59 -1.02 14.42 8.96
C GLU A 59 0.35 14.34 8.28
N LEU A 60 0.51 15.03 7.15
CA LEU A 60 1.78 15.10 6.44
C LEU A 60 2.88 15.65 7.38
N GLY A 61 4.00 14.93 7.48
CA GLY A 61 5.08 15.21 8.42
C GLY A 61 4.93 14.56 9.80
N GLU A 62 3.74 14.02 10.15
CA GLU A 62 3.59 13.23 11.38
C GLU A 62 4.17 11.82 11.23
N LYS A 63 4.60 11.26 12.37
CA LYS A 63 5.16 9.91 12.40
C LYS A 63 4.11 8.82 12.34
N ILE A 64 4.34 7.83 11.48
CA ILE A 64 3.66 6.54 11.49
C ILE A 64 4.64 5.45 11.92
N THR A 65 4.18 4.52 12.74
CA THR A 65 5.02 3.48 13.33
C THR A 65 4.48 2.10 12.99
N LEU A 66 5.35 1.25 12.43
CA LEU A 66 5.12 -0.18 12.28
C LEU A 66 5.94 -0.93 13.33
N ILE A 67 5.29 -1.88 14.02
CA ILE A 67 5.95 -2.82 14.95
C ILE A 67 5.50 -4.22 14.59
N PHE A 68 6.41 -5.18 14.60
CA PHE A 68 6.07 -6.59 14.43
C PHE A 68 7.13 -7.50 15.08
N ASP A 69 6.74 -8.73 15.38
CA ASP A 69 7.61 -9.77 15.94
C ASP A 69 7.84 -10.87 14.92
N ASP A 70 9.10 -11.26 14.73
CA ASP A 70 9.50 -12.47 14.01
C ASP A 70 9.79 -13.59 15.01
N LEU A 71 8.95 -14.62 15.03
CA LEU A 71 9.05 -15.75 15.96
C LEU A 71 10.14 -16.76 15.61
N ARG A 72 10.89 -16.56 14.54
CA ARG A 72 12.06 -17.40 14.25
C ARG A 72 13.20 -17.18 15.25
N GLY A 73 13.18 -16.02 15.92
CA GLY A 73 14.13 -15.71 17.00
C GLY A 73 15.55 -15.41 16.52
N GLU A 74 15.74 -15.32 15.22
CA GLU A 74 16.99 -14.95 14.57
C GLU A 74 16.92 -13.51 14.06
N GLU A 75 18.09 -12.89 13.93
CA GLU A 75 18.21 -11.61 13.24
C GLU A 75 18.01 -11.84 11.74
N THR A 76 16.95 -11.25 11.19
CA THR A 76 16.61 -11.35 9.76
C THR A 76 16.53 -9.95 9.18
N ASP A 77 17.13 -9.74 8.04
CA ASP A 77 17.03 -8.46 7.35
C ASP A 77 15.66 -8.34 6.67
N PHE A 78 14.93 -7.29 7.05
CA PHE A 78 13.73 -6.85 6.38
C PHE A 78 13.96 -5.50 5.71
N TYR A 79 13.38 -5.35 4.53
CA TYR A 79 13.42 -4.13 3.73
C TYR A 79 12.01 -3.59 3.55
N TYR A 80 11.88 -2.29 3.39
CA TYR A 80 10.58 -1.67 3.15
C TYR A 80 10.56 -0.81 1.91
N LYS A 81 9.42 -0.82 1.22
CA LYS A 81 9.11 0.03 0.07
C LYS A 81 7.79 0.73 0.33
N ILE A 82 7.65 1.95 -0.20
CA ILE A 82 6.44 2.75 -0.08
C ILE A 82 5.90 3.02 -1.47
N LYS A 83 4.59 2.76 -1.65
CA LYS A 83 3.87 3.05 -2.90
C LYS A 83 2.76 4.04 -2.64
N HIS A 84 2.56 4.96 -3.58
CA HIS A 84 1.50 5.95 -3.54
C HIS A 84 0.34 5.54 -4.43
N PHE A 85 -0.90 5.79 -3.96
CA PHE A 85 -2.15 5.46 -4.64
C PHE A 85 -3.08 6.66 -4.66
N ASN A 86 -3.96 6.68 -5.65
CA ASN A 86 -5.07 7.62 -5.75
C ASN A 86 -6.11 7.36 -4.65
N PHE A 87 -7.09 8.26 -4.53
CA PHE A 87 -8.18 8.17 -3.55
C PHE A 87 -8.99 6.86 -3.62
N ASP A 88 -9.05 6.23 -4.78
CA ASP A 88 -9.76 4.97 -5.07
C ASP A 88 -8.87 3.72 -4.95
N TRP A 89 -7.66 3.87 -4.44
CA TRP A 89 -6.63 2.83 -4.34
C TRP A 89 -6.14 2.28 -5.69
N THR A 90 -6.29 3.03 -6.77
CA THR A 90 -5.57 2.75 -8.01
C THR A 90 -4.14 3.29 -7.91
N PRO A 91 -3.14 2.64 -8.54
CA PRO A 91 -1.78 3.18 -8.57
C PRO A 91 -1.76 4.62 -9.07
N SER A 92 -1.05 5.51 -8.37
CA SER A 92 -0.91 6.88 -8.83
C SER A 92 0.06 6.98 -10.02
N SER A 93 -0.06 8.05 -10.78
CA SER A 93 0.87 8.36 -11.87
C SER A 93 2.14 9.09 -11.41
N LEU A 94 2.26 9.39 -10.12
CA LEU A 94 3.41 10.08 -9.56
C LEU A 94 4.66 9.21 -9.63
N PHE A 95 5.77 9.81 -10.01
CA PHE A 95 7.08 9.18 -9.86
C PHE A 95 7.48 9.16 -8.38
N GLN A 96 8.34 8.23 -8.00
CA GLN A 96 8.76 8.06 -6.62
C GLN A 96 9.29 9.35 -5.98
N ASN A 97 10.12 10.10 -6.65
CA ASN A 97 10.70 11.36 -6.18
C ASN A 97 9.65 12.50 -6.02
N GLU A 98 8.43 12.32 -6.51
CA GLU A 98 7.33 13.28 -6.33
C GLU A 98 6.59 13.07 -5.02
N PHE A 99 6.51 11.83 -4.50
CA PHE A 99 5.79 11.52 -3.26
C PHE A 99 6.69 11.08 -2.08
N ILE A 100 7.96 10.75 -2.35
CA ILE A 100 8.99 10.44 -1.34
C ILE A 100 10.22 11.32 -1.58
N GLU A 101 10.80 11.83 -0.50
CA GLU A 101 12.16 12.31 -0.45
C GLU A 101 13.03 11.26 0.24
N GLY A 102 14.16 10.88 -0.38
CA GLY A 102 15.06 9.86 0.12
C GLY A 102 15.16 8.63 -0.76
N LEU A 103 15.54 7.50 -0.15
CA LEU A 103 15.82 6.25 -0.84
C LEU A 103 14.67 5.26 -0.71
N ASP A 104 14.48 4.43 -1.72
CA ASP A 104 13.57 3.28 -1.68
C ASP A 104 14.33 2.00 -1.30
N ASN A 105 13.59 0.98 -0.88
CA ASN A 105 14.13 -0.32 -0.52
C ASN A 105 15.17 -0.26 0.61
N LEU A 106 14.79 0.41 1.69
CA LEU A 106 15.65 0.59 2.86
C LEU A 106 15.48 -0.57 3.85
N ARG A 107 16.58 -0.94 4.50
CA ARG A 107 16.57 -1.95 5.57
C ARG A 107 15.94 -1.37 6.84
N ILE A 108 15.21 -2.22 7.58
CA ILE A 108 14.73 -1.91 8.93
C ILE A 108 15.88 -2.16 9.91
N GLU A 109 16.45 -1.08 10.45
CA GLU A 109 17.64 -1.15 11.31
C GLU A 109 17.30 -1.23 12.80
N ASN A 110 16.09 -0.80 13.20
CA ASN A 110 15.69 -0.82 14.60
C ASN A 110 15.01 -2.13 14.94
N TYR A 111 15.76 -3.04 15.57
CA TYR A 111 15.24 -4.32 16.04
C TYR A 111 15.87 -4.71 17.38
N ARG A 112 15.18 -5.60 18.09
CA ARG A 112 15.64 -6.14 19.38
C ARG A 112 15.29 -7.63 19.46
N THR A 113 16.27 -8.48 19.71
CA THR A 113 16.07 -9.90 19.96
C THR A 113 15.65 -10.11 21.41
N SER A 114 14.68 -10.98 21.63
CA SER A 114 14.24 -11.39 22.97
C SER A 114 15.36 -12.14 23.71
N PHE A 115 15.38 -11.97 25.02
CA PHE A 115 16.35 -12.66 25.88
C PHE A 115 15.59 -13.39 27.00
N ASN A 116 15.96 -14.65 27.22
CA ASN A 116 15.42 -15.51 28.30
C ASN A 116 13.88 -15.65 28.26
N THR A 117 13.32 -15.83 27.07
CA THR A 117 11.88 -16.05 26.83
C THR A 117 11.59 -17.49 26.43
N LEU A 118 10.39 -18.01 26.73
CA LEU A 118 9.97 -19.36 26.34
C LEU A 118 9.91 -19.52 24.82
N GLN A 119 9.51 -18.49 24.10
CA GLN A 119 9.55 -18.39 22.66
C GLN A 119 10.49 -17.26 22.28
N ASN A 120 11.56 -17.59 21.57
CA ASN A 120 12.44 -16.55 21.02
C ASN A 120 11.73 -15.77 19.92
N TYR A 121 11.94 -14.48 19.89
CA TYR A 121 11.45 -13.60 18.85
C TYR A 121 12.40 -12.41 18.66
N THR A 122 12.33 -11.80 17.50
CA THR A 122 12.97 -10.53 17.21
C THR A 122 11.89 -9.49 16.93
N ASN A 123 11.87 -8.43 17.72
CA ASN A 123 10.93 -7.29 17.55
C ASN A 123 11.55 -6.26 16.63
N TYR A 124 10.82 -5.87 15.59
CA TYR A 124 11.20 -4.87 14.60
C TYR A 124 10.33 -3.62 14.78
N ARG A 125 10.95 -2.46 14.61
CA ARG A 125 10.29 -1.16 14.66
C ARG A 125 10.72 -0.28 13.49
N LEU A 126 9.77 0.20 12.71
CA LEU A 126 9.96 1.16 11.64
C LEU A 126 9.14 2.42 11.92
N GLU A 127 9.77 3.57 11.84
CA GLU A 127 9.12 4.87 11.90
C GLU A 127 9.30 5.59 10.55
N ILE A 128 8.26 6.24 10.08
CA ILE A 128 8.24 7.07 8.88
C ILE A 128 7.56 8.40 9.27
N PRO A 129 8.14 9.57 8.99
CA PRO A 129 9.47 9.79 8.40
C PRO A 129 10.61 9.38 9.32
N ASN A 130 11.79 9.15 8.73
CA ASN A 130 13.04 8.91 9.41
C ASN A 130 14.20 9.63 8.67
N GLU A 131 15.44 9.41 9.06
CA GLU A 131 16.62 10.10 8.49
C GLU A 131 16.81 9.83 6.98
N ASN A 132 16.26 8.73 6.47
CA ASN A 132 16.49 8.27 5.10
C ASN A 132 15.27 8.46 4.19
N ILE A 133 14.07 8.72 4.75
CA ILE A 133 12.83 8.81 3.97
C ILE A 133 11.82 9.77 4.59
N GLU A 134 11.21 10.61 3.75
CA GLU A 134 10.14 11.51 4.11
C GLU A 134 9.03 11.48 3.04
N LEU A 135 7.76 11.61 3.47
CA LEU A 135 6.61 11.72 2.56
C LEU A 135 6.37 13.17 2.19
N LYS A 136 6.16 13.45 0.90
CA LYS A 136 6.05 14.82 0.36
C LYS A 136 4.63 15.27 0.06
N VAL A 137 3.72 14.33 -0.12
CA VAL A 137 2.34 14.62 -0.55
C VAL A 137 1.33 13.83 0.28
N SER A 138 0.12 14.36 0.38
CA SER A 138 -1.03 13.63 0.92
C SER A 138 -1.54 12.58 -0.08
N GLY A 139 -2.20 11.56 0.42
CA GLY A 139 -2.80 10.49 -0.39
C GLY A 139 -2.88 9.15 0.33
N ASN A 140 -3.21 8.13 -0.43
CA ASN A 140 -3.23 6.76 0.04
C ASN A 140 -1.87 6.11 -0.21
N TYR A 141 -1.40 5.37 0.75
CA TYR A 141 -0.09 4.74 0.72
C TYR A 141 -0.15 3.26 1.09
N LEU A 142 0.76 2.48 0.53
CA LEU A 142 1.00 1.09 0.89
C LEU A 142 2.45 0.94 1.33
N LEU A 143 2.65 0.52 2.58
CA LEU A 143 3.94 0.10 3.11
C LEU A 143 4.07 -1.40 2.88
N GLU A 144 5.09 -1.79 2.16
CA GLU A 144 5.41 -3.18 1.82
C GLU A 144 6.71 -3.60 2.52
N ILE A 145 6.69 -4.76 3.16
CA ILE A 145 7.85 -5.35 3.85
C ILE A 145 8.34 -6.54 3.04
N TYR A 146 9.63 -6.54 2.73
CA TYR A 146 10.32 -7.53 1.92
C TYR A 146 11.41 -8.25 2.72
N ASN A 147 11.71 -9.47 2.33
CA ASN A 147 12.89 -10.21 2.83
C ASN A 147 14.14 -9.92 1.97
N VAL A 148 15.28 -10.54 2.32
CA VAL A 148 16.56 -10.41 1.60
C VAL A 148 16.52 -10.89 0.14
N TYR A 149 15.53 -11.71 -0.22
CA TYR A 149 15.34 -12.24 -1.57
C TYR A 149 14.40 -11.39 -2.42
N ASP A 150 14.03 -10.19 -1.93
CA ASP A 150 13.03 -9.29 -2.55
C ASP A 150 11.64 -9.95 -2.67
N GLU A 151 11.28 -10.84 -1.75
CA GLU A 151 9.96 -11.45 -1.67
C GLU A 151 9.10 -10.66 -0.69
N LEU A 152 7.86 -10.34 -1.10
CA LEU A 152 6.89 -9.63 -0.27
C LEU A 152 6.46 -10.49 0.92
N VAL A 153 6.75 -10.01 2.13
CA VAL A 153 6.40 -10.69 3.39
C VAL A 153 5.01 -10.29 3.85
N PHE A 154 4.71 -9.00 3.91
CA PHE A 154 3.39 -8.45 4.19
C PHE A 154 3.31 -6.98 3.80
N SER A 155 2.10 -6.43 3.80
CA SER A 155 1.91 -4.99 3.54
C SER A 155 0.83 -4.39 4.43
N ARG A 156 0.86 -3.06 4.59
CA ARG A 156 -0.11 -2.27 5.36
C ARG A 156 -0.46 -0.99 4.63
N LYS A 157 -1.76 -0.69 4.59
CA LYS A 157 -2.31 0.54 4.05
C LYS A 157 -2.29 1.65 5.09
N PHE A 158 -2.05 2.88 4.66
CA PHE A 158 -2.22 4.07 5.48
C PHE A 158 -2.62 5.26 4.62
N CYS A 159 -3.16 6.30 5.25
CA CYS A 159 -3.51 7.55 4.59
C CYS A 159 -2.73 8.69 5.21
N VAL A 160 -2.29 9.60 4.35
CA VAL A 160 -1.66 10.86 4.74
C VAL A 160 -2.58 11.99 4.29
N TYR A 161 -2.91 12.91 5.19
CA TYR A 161 -3.73 14.07 4.88
C TYR A 161 -2.97 15.37 5.14
N GLU A 162 -3.43 16.43 4.50
CA GLU A 162 -2.96 17.78 4.73
C GLU A 162 -4.12 18.64 5.25
N ASN A 163 -3.87 19.44 6.26
CA ASN A 163 -4.87 20.34 6.84
C ASN A 163 -4.84 21.69 6.12
N ILE A 164 -5.27 21.71 4.84
CA ILE A 164 -5.25 22.90 3.98
C ILE A 164 -6.52 23.73 4.01
N SER A 165 -7.60 23.27 4.67
CA SER A 165 -8.87 24.00 4.71
C SER A 165 -9.57 23.93 6.06
N ASN A 166 -10.05 25.07 6.56
CA ASN A 166 -10.93 25.15 7.72
C ASN A 166 -12.39 25.27 7.27
N VAL A 167 -13.23 24.30 7.65
CA VAL A 167 -14.67 24.36 7.42
C VAL A 167 -15.37 24.79 8.70
N GLN A 168 -16.05 25.95 8.68
CA GLN A 168 -16.91 26.39 9.77
C GLN A 168 -18.37 26.17 9.38
N ALA A 169 -19.13 25.44 10.19
CA ALA A 169 -20.56 25.29 10.06
C ALA A 169 -21.27 26.06 11.18
N SER A 170 -22.21 26.96 10.82
CA SER A 170 -23.08 27.62 11.78
C SER A 170 -24.54 27.24 11.50
N VAL A 171 -25.26 26.82 12.54
CA VAL A 171 -26.69 26.51 12.47
C VAL A 171 -27.45 27.70 13.05
N PHE A 172 -28.24 28.38 12.21
CA PHE A 172 -29.19 29.41 12.63
C PHE A 172 -30.55 28.74 12.90
N ARG A 173 -31.15 29.06 14.04
CA ARG A 173 -32.55 28.68 14.38
C ARG A 173 -33.49 29.79 13.98
#